data_1d71b60991075b1b77d18fc49ec6330c
#
_entry.id   1d71b60991075b1b77d18fc49ec6330c
#
_cell.length_a   1.000
_cell.length_b   1.000
_cell.length_c   1.000
_cell.angle_alpha   90.00
_cell.angle_beta   90.00
_cell.angle_gamma   90.00
#
_symmetry.space_group_name_H-M   'P 1'
#
loop_
_entity.id
_entity.type
_entity.pdbx_description
1 polymer ?
#
loop_
_entity_poly.entity_id
_entity_poly.type
_entity_poly.pdbx_seq_one_letter_code
_entity_poly.pdbx_strand_id
1 'polypeptide(L)'
;MLKLCGFAASNYYNKVKLALLEKEVKFEEELVWTDRSPELLDKSPLGKIPYFEVNQGVLCESQPMIEYVEAAYPHKPLLPADPLAAAKVRELIVFLELHLELVAREVYAEAFFGGKVSDEVKARTQKLLTRNAKAFGKLG
;
A
#
# COMPACT_ATOMS: atom_id res chain seq x y z
N MET A 1 -12.08 2.26 -18.32
CA MET A 1 -12.61 2.47 -16.95
C MET A 1 -11.59 1.97 -15.95
N LEU A 2 -11.33 2.71 -14.89
CA LEU A 2 -10.42 2.33 -13.83
C LEU A 2 -11.21 1.71 -12.69
N LYS A 3 -10.87 0.49 -12.29
CA LYS A 3 -11.54 -0.21 -11.21
C LYS A 3 -10.55 -0.54 -10.10
N LEU A 4 -10.85 -0.10 -8.88
CA LEU A 4 -10.07 -0.42 -7.68
C LEU A 4 -10.69 -1.64 -7.01
N CYS A 5 -9.91 -2.69 -6.89
CA CYS A 5 -10.35 -3.99 -6.37
C CYS A 5 -9.75 -4.27 -5.00
N GLY A 6 -10.58 -4.64 -4.03
CA GLY A 6 -10.16 -4.93 -2.67
C GLY A 6 -11.23 -4.63 -1.64
N PHE A 7 -10.83 -4.28 -0.42
CA PHE A 7 -11.76 -3.95 0.66
C PHE A 7 -11.20 -2.86 1.60
N ALA A 8 -12.11 -2.14 2.23
CA ALA A 8 -11.82 -0.91 2.98
C ALA A 8 -11.01 -1.10 4.28
N ALA A 9 -10.89 -2.32 4.80
CA ALA A 9 -10.07 -2.57 5.98
C ALA A 9 -8.56 -2.60 5.66
N SER A 10 -8.19 -2.66 4.38
CA SER A 10 -6.79 -2.66 3.96
C SER A 10 -6.22 -1.24 3.95
N ASN A 11 -5.11 -1.04 4.67
CA ASN A 11 -4.38 0.22 4.64
C ASN A 11 -3.85 0.57 3.24
N TYR A 12 -3.38 -0.42 2.48
CA TYR A 12 -2.92 -0.22 1.10
C TYR A 12 -4.04 0.10 0.13
N TYR A 13 -5.21 -0.52 0.30
CA TYR A 13 -6.42 -0.14 -0.46
C TYR A 13 -6.76 1.33 -0.22
N ASN A 14 -6.80 1.74 1.05
CA ASN A 14 -7.12 3.12 1.42
C ASN A 14 -6.06 4.11 0.94
N LYS A 15 -4.79 3.74 0.94
CA LYS A 15 -3.71 4.55 0.35
C LYS A 15 -4.00 4.90 -1.12
N VAL A 16 -4.34 3.89 -1.92
CA VAL A 16 -4.65 4.08 -3.35
C VAL A 16 -5.94 4.86 -3.53
N LYS A 17 -6.97 4.52 -2.77
CA LYS A 17 -8.27 5.23 -2.82
C LYS A 17 -8.10 6.71 -2.49
N LEU A 18 -7.32 7.03 -1.46
CA LEU A 18 -7.06 8.43 -1.07
C LEU A 18 -6.37 9.20 -2.20
N ALA A 19 -5.40 8.58 -2.88
CA ALA A 19 -4.74 9.19 -4.03
C ALA A 19 -5.71 9.48 -5.17
N LEU A 20 -6.60 8.53 -5.48
CA LEU A 20 -7.64 8.71 -6.52
C LEU A 20 -8.59 9.85 -6.17
N LEU A 21 -9.03 9.92 -4.92
CA LEU A 21 -9.93 10.97 -4.45
C LEU A 21 -9.26 12.35 -4.47
N GLU A 22 -8.02 12.44 -4.01
CA GLU A 22 -7.25 13.69 -4.00
C GLU A 22 -7.04 14.23 -5.41
N LYS A 23 -6.79 13.36 -6.36
CA LYS A 23 -6.64 13.71 -7.78
C LYS A 23 -7.97 13.90 -8.51
N GLU A 24 -9.10 13.63 -7.86
CA GLU A 24 -10.43 13.67 -8.48
C GLU A 24 -10.55 12.76 -9.72
N VAL A 25 -9.86 11.62 -9.68
CA VAL A 25 -9.95 10.60 -10.74
C VAL A 25 -11.22 9.78 -10.54
N LYS A 26 -11.98 9.60 -11.62
CA LYS A 26 -13.17 8.73 -11.60
C LYS A 26 -12.76 7.26 -11.62
N PHE A 27 -13.33 6.48 -10.73
CA PHE A 27 -13.06 5.04 -10.63
C PHE A 27 -14.29 4.31 -10.10
N GLU A 28 -14.32 3.01 -10.35
CA GLU A 28 -15.27 2.08 -9.75
C GLU A 28 -14.57 1.29 -8.64
N GLU A 29 -15.34 0.84 -7.67
CA GLU A 29 -14.84 -0.04 -6.61
C GLU A 29 -15.45 -1.43 -6.79
N GLU A 30 -14.62 -2.47 -6.64
CA GLU A 30 -15.06 -3.86 -6.62
C GLU A 30 -14.59 -4.52 -5.33
N LEU A 31 -15.55 -5.07 -4.57
CA LEU A 31 -15.24 -5.82 -3.35
C LEU A 31 -14.60 -7.15 -3.71
N VAL A 32 -13.36 -7.34 -3.27
CA VAL A 32 -12.59 -8.57 -3.50
C VAL A 32 -11.99 -9.02 -2.18
N TRP A 33 -12.26 -10.27 -1.80
CA TRP A 33 -11.68 -10.88 -0.61
C TRP A 33 -10.42 -11.65 -0.93
N THR A 34 -9.52 -11.75 0.03
CA THR A 34 -8.24 -12.49 -0.09
C THR A 34 -8.46 -13.99 0.17
N ASP A 35 -9.34 -14.60 -0.60
CA ASP A 35 -9.76 -16.01 -0.45
C ASP A 35 -8.86 -17.00 -1.19
N ARG A 36 -7.84 -16.51 -1.92
CA ARG A 36 -6.93 -17.28 -2.75
C ARG A 36 -7.62 -18.13 -3.82
N SER A 37 -8.79 -17.68 -4.27
CA SER A 37 -9.49 -18.30 -5.39
C SER A 37 -8.66 -18.25 -6.68
N PRO A 38 -8.87 -19.17 -7.64
CA PRO A 38 -8.17 -19.11 -8.93
C PRO A 38 -8.37 -17.77 -9.64
N GLU A 39 -9.57 -17.19 -9.56
CA GLU A 39 -9.91 -15.89 -10.15
C GLU A 39 -9.06 -14.77 -9.56
N LEU A 40 -8.87 -14.79 -8.24
CA LEU A 40 -8.01 -13.81 -7.58
C LEU A 40 -6.54 -14.00 -7.96
N LEU A 41 -6.05 -15.25 -7.95
CA LEU A 41 -4.65 -15.54 -8.23
C LEU A 41 -4.26 -15.24 -9.68
N ASP A 42 -5.20 -15.34 -10.63
CA ASP A 42 -4.97 -14.91 -12.01
C ASP A 42 -4.74 -13.40 -12.12
N LYS A 43 -5.39 -12.62 -11.28
CA LYS A 43 -5.27 -11.15 -11.27
C LYS A 43 -4.17 -10.67 -10.33
N SER A 44 -4.08 -11.27 -9.17
CA SER A 44 -3.10 -10.95 -8.12
C SER A 44 -2.37 -12.22 -7.70
N PRO A 45 -1.21 -12.52 -8.27
CA PRO A 45 -0.52 -13.80 -8.07
C PRO A 45 -0.16 -14.14 -6.62
N LEU A 46 0.04 -13.13 -5.77
CA LEU A 46 0.23 -13.32 -4.33
C LEU A 46 -1.09 -13.44 -3.55
N GLY A 47 -2.23 -13.32 -4.21
CA GLY A 47 -3.53 -13.32 -3.56
C GLY A 47 -3.79 -12.11 -2.68
N LYS A 48 -3.17 -10.98 -2.99
CA LYS A 48 -3.25 -9.74 -2.22
C LYS A 48 -4.11 -8.69 -2.89
N ILE A 49 -4.60 -7.76 -2.12
CA ILE A 49 -5.31 -6.56 -2.55
C ILE A 49 -4.57 -5.33 -1.99
N PRO A 50 -4.72 -4.12 -2.57
CA PRO A 50 -5.52 -3.80 -3.75
C PRO A 50 -4.85 -4.19 -5.07
N TYR A 51 -5.63 -4.20 -6.13
CA TYR A 51 -5.14 -4.16 -7.50
C TYR A 51 -6.08 -3.31 -8.35
N PHE A 52 -5.58 -2.82 -9.50
CA PHE A 52 -6.40 -2.17 -10.51
C PHE A 52 -6.77 -3.13 -11.62
N GLU A 53 -7.99 -3.00 -12.11
CA GLU A 53 -8.36 -3.45 -13.46
C GLU A 53 -8.51 -2.22 -14.36
N VAL A 54 -7.80 -2.21 -15.47
CA VAL A 54 -7.88 -1.21 -16.52
C VAL A 54 -8.08 -1.90 -17.85
N ASN A 55 -8.41 -1.13 -18.91
CA ASN A 55 -8.69 -1.71 -20.22
C ASN A 55 -7.52 -2.55 -20.78
N GLN A 56 -6.28 -2.20 -20.40
CA GLN A 56 -5.07 -2.86 -20.89
C GLN A 56 -4.66 -4.07 -20.04
N GLY A 57 -5.28 -4.28 -18.87
CA GLY A 57 -4.93 -5.40 -18.00
C GLY A 57 -5.09 -5.11 -16.52
N VAL A 58 -4.31 -5.81 -15.71
CA VAL A 58 -4.34 -5.71 -14.24
C VAL A 58 -3.00 -5.15 -13.76
N LEU A 59 -3.06 -4.31 -12.73
CA LEU A 59 -1.87 -3.76 -12.09
C LEU A 59 -1.93 -3.98 -10.57
N CYS A 60 -0.94 -4.67 -10.04
CA CYS A 60 -0.77 -4.91 -8.61
C CYS A 60 0.23 -3.93 -7.99
N GLU A 61 0.33 -3.96 -6.66
CA GLU A 61 1.21 -3.15 -5.83
C GLU A 61 0.78 -1.67 -5.75
N SER A 62 0.52 -1.22 -4.53
CA SER A 62 -0.07 0.10 -4.29
C SER A 62 0.77 1.25 -4.84
N GLN A 63 2.09 1.19 -4.73
CA GLN A 63 2.93 2.28 -5.22
C GLN A 63 2.97 2.35 -6.75
N PRO A 64 3.19 1.27 -7.51
CA PRO A 64 3.01 1.29 -8.96
C PRO A 64 1.61 1.75 -9.40
N MET A 65 0.56 1.38 -8.65
CA MET A 65 -0.80 1.84 -8.94
C MET A 65 -0.90 3.37 -8.86
N ILE A 66 -0.33 3.98 -7.82
CA ILE A 66 -0.31 5.44 -7.66
C ILE A 66 0.57 6.11 -8.73
N GLU A 67 1.73 5.54 -9.05
CA GLU A 67 2.60 6.06 -10.12
C GLU A 67 1.89 6.01 -11.49
N TYR A 68 1.13 4.95 -11.74
CA TYR A 68 0.28 4.87 -12.94
C TYR A 68 -0.75 6.01 -12.97
N VAL A 69 -1.43 6.24 -11.85
CA VAL A 69 -2.43 7.32 -11.75
C VAL A 69 -1.78 8.70 -11.94
N GLU A 70 -0.60 8.93 -11.38
CA GLU A 70 0.16 10.17 -11.60
C GLU A 70 0.45 10.43 -13.08
N ALA A 71 0.89 9.39 -13.79
CA ALA A 71 1.24 9.51 -15.20
C ALA A 71 0.02 9.59 -16.13
N ALA A 72 -1.00 8.76 -15.87
CA ALA A 72 -2.20 8.69 -16.72
C ALA A 72 -3.16 9.86 -16.50
N TYR A 73 -3.14 10.46 -15.31
CA TYR A 73 -4.02 11.57 -14.92
C TYR A 73 -3.17 12.72 -14.35
N PRO A 74 -2.45 13.48 -15.19
CA PRO A 74 -1.43 14.44 -14.74
C PRO A 74 -1.98 15.70 -14.06
N HIS A 75 -3.30 15.92 -14.08
CA HIS A 75 -3.92 17.00 -13.32
C HIS A 75 -3.82 16.73 -11.81
N LYS A 76 -3.70 17.78 -11.01
CA LYS A 76 -3.54 17.70 -9.55
C LYS A 76 -2.43 16.72 -9.14
N PRO A 77 -1.17 16.99 -9.53
CA PRO A 77 -0.07 16.08 -9.21
C PRO A 77 0.11 15.91 -7.69
N LEU A 78 0.38 14.69 -7.26
CA LEU A 78 0.68 14.36 -5.86
C LEU A 78 2.17 14.49 -5.56
N LEU A 79 3.02 14.36 -6.59
CA LEU A 79 4.46 14.47 -6.45
C LEU A 79 4.94 15.84 -6.89
N PRO A 80 5.95 16.42 -6.21
CA PRO A 80 6.60 17.64 -6.67
C PRO A 80 7.20 17.47 -8.06
N ALA A 81 7.29 18.58 -8.83
CA ALA A 81 7.91 18.58 -10.15
C ALA A 81 9.44 18.46 -10.07
N ASP A 82 10.05 18.99 -9.00
CA ASP A 82 11.50 18.87 -8.80
C ASP A 82 11.87 17.39 -8.56
N PRO A 83 12.85 16.85 -9.32
CA PRO A 83 13.23 15.45 -9.22
C PRO A 83 13.71 15.03 -7.82
N LEU A 84 14.49 15.87 -7.13
CA LEU A 84 14.96 15.54 -5.78
C LEU A 84 13.81 15.56 -4.77
N ALA A 85 12.94 16.56 -4.83
CA ALA A 85 11.79 16.65 -3.96
C ALA A 85 10.85 15.47 -4.17
N ALA A 86 10.59 15.05 -5.41
CA ALA A 86 9.81 13.84 -5.71
C ALA A 86 10.48 12.58 -5.18
N ALA A 87 11.80 12.46 -5.32
CA ALA A 87 12.56 11.34 -4.78
C ALA A 87 12.50 11.29 -3.25
N LYS A 88 12.51 12.44 -2.57
CA LYS A 88 12.37 12.52 -1.11
C LYS A 88 10.99 12.02 -0.66
N VAL A 89 9.93 12.33 -1.38
CA VAL A 89 8.59 11.77 -1.09
C VAL A 89 8.62 10.25 -1.22
N ARG A 90 9.20 9.72 -2.31
CA ARG A 90 9.31 8.27 -2.52
C ARG A 90 10.19 7.60 -1.47
N GLU A 91 11.25 8.25 -1.01
CA GLU A 91 12.09 7.77 0.10
C GLU A 91 11.25 7.55 1.36
N LEU A 92 10.39 8.51 1.72
CA LEU A 92 9.49 8.40 2.87
C LEU A 92 8.50 7.25 2.69
N ILE A 93 7.91 7.11 1.49
CA ILE A 93 6.95 6.03 1.19
C ILE A 93 7.61 4.66 1.36
N VAL A 94 8.77 4.46 0.74
CA VAL A 94 9.50 3.19 0.80
C VAL A 94 9.92 2.88 2.23
N PHE A 95 10.39 3.87 2.98
CA PHE A 95 10.76 3.70 4.37
C PHE A 95 9.56 3.27 5.24
N LEU A 96 8.42 3.95 5.07
CA LEU A 96 7.19 3.60 5.79
C LEU A 96 6.75 2.16 5.50
N GLU A 97 6.77 1.77 4.23
CA GLU A 97 6.31 0.43 3.82
C GLU A 97 7.25 -0.68 4.29
N LEU A 98 8.55 -0.55 4.07
CA LEU A 98 9.51 -1.61 4.32
C LEU A 98 9.98 -1.68 5.77
N HIS A 99 10.11 -0.54 6.44
CA HIS A 99 10.77 -0.48 7.75
C HIS A 99 9.84 -0.19 8.91
N LEU A 100 8.60 0.20 8.64
CA LEU A 100 7.58 0.38 9.68
C LEU A 100 6.41 -0.57 9.48
N GLU A 101 5.69 -0.46 8.37
CA GLU A 101 4.47 -1.25 8.13
C GLU A 101 4.79 -2.75 7.99
N LEU A 102 5.78 -3.11 7.18
CA LEU A 102 6.14 -4.52 6.98
C LEU A 102 6.67 -5.15 8.28
N VAL A 103 7.41 -4.40 9.08
CA VAL A 103 7.88 -4.86 10.40
C VAL A 103 6.70 -5.04 11.36
N ALA A 104 5.77 -4.08 11.40
CA ALA A 104 4.58 -4.16 12.25
C ALA A 104 3.68 -5.35 11.90
N ARG A 105 3.67 -5.81 10.63
CA ARG A 105 2.88 -6.96 10.18
C ARG A 105 3.19 -8.24 10.95
N GLU A 106 4.39 -8.39 11.47
CA GLU A 106 4.79 -9.56 12.25
C GLU A 106 3.87 -9.81 13.46
N VAL A 107 3.22 -8.77 13.97
CA VAL A 107 2.30 -8.88 15.13
C VAL A 107 0.82 -8.72 14.75
N TYR A 108 0.48 -8.57 13.48
CA TYR A 108 -0.90 -8.35 13.03
C TYR A 108 -1.83 -9.53 13.34
N ALA A 109 -1.32 -10.76 13.29
CA ALA A 109 -2.10 -11.94 13.62
C ALA A 109 -2.71 -11.85 15.02
N GLU A 110 -1.95 -11.37 16.01
CA GLU A 110 -2.45 -11.18 17.37
C GLU A 110 -3.22 -9.87 17.52
N ALA A 111 -2.71 -8.77 16.95
CA ALA A 111 -3.29 -7.45 17.12
C ALA A 111 -4.69 -7.32 16.50
N PHE A 112 -4.94 -7.98 15.35
CA PHE A 112 -6.16 -7.76 14.56
C PHE A 112 -6.96 -9.01 14.24
N PHE A 113 -6.37 -10.21 14.31
CA PHE A 113 -7.00 -11.43 13.78
C PHE A 113 -7.20 -12.54 14.81
N GLY A 114 -7.04 -12.25 16.10
CA GLY A 114 -7.31 -13.21 17.18
C GLY A 114 -6.30 -14.35 17.30
N GLY A 115 -5.19 -14.28 16.58
CA GLY A 115 -4.09 -15.22 16.69
C GLY A 115 -3.16 -14.93 17.85
N LYS A 116 -2.04 -15.64 17.91
CA LYS A 116 -0.99 -15.42 18.91
C LYS A 116 0.36 -15.30 18.24
N VAL A 117 1.19 -14.41 18.77
CA VAL A 117 2.57 -14.17 18.33
C VAL A 117 3.48 -14.49 19.51
N SER A 118 4.61 -15.15 19.27
CA SER A 118 5.57 -15.48 20.32
C SER A 118 6.14 -14.22 20.98
N ASP A 119 6.50 -14.31 22.25
CA ASP A 119 7.11 -13.19 22.99
C ASP A 119 8.42 -12.73 22.34
N GLU A 120 9.19 -13.66 21.79
CA GLU A 120 10.43 -13.36 21.06
C GLU A 120 10.15 -12.48 19.82
N VAL A 121 9.14 -12.83 19.01
CA VAL A 121 8.74 -12.04 17.83
C VAL A 121 8.24 -10.68 18.26
N LYS A 122 7.39 -10.60 19.30
CA LYS A 122 6.90 -9.30 19.82
C LYS A 122 8.03 -8.40 20.27
N ALA A 123 8.97 -8.92 21.05
CA ALA A 123 10.11 -8.15 21.54
C ALA A 123 11.01 -7.65 20.41
N ARG A 124 11.31 -8.51 19.45
CA ARG A 124 12.09 -8.14 18.25
C ARG A 124 11.39 -7.05 17.43
N THR A 125 10.10 -7.23 17.18
CA THR A 125 9.29 -6.27 16.40
C THR A 125 9.27 -4.92 17.10
N GLN A 126 9.03 -4.88 18.40
CA GLN A 126 9.00 -3.63 19.16
C GLN A 126 10.36 -2.91 19.11
N LYS A 127 11.45 -3.65 19.26
CA LYS A 127 12.81 -3.09 19.17
C LYS A 127 13.08 -2.47 17.82
N LEU A 128 12.72 -3.20 16.75
CA LEU A 128 12.89 -2.72 15.37
C LEU A 128 12.01 -1.50 15.08
N LEU A 129 10.74 -1.51 15.49
CA LEU A 129 9.84 -0.37 15.29
C LEU A 129 10.33 0.87 16.01
N THR A 130 10.78 0.74 17.27
CA THR A 130 11.32 1.86 18.04
C THR A 130 12.53 2.48 17.33
N ARG A 131 13.48 1.64 16.89
CA ARG A 131 14.65 2.09 16.16
C ARG A 131 14.28 2.76 14.82
N ASN A 132 13.42 2.10 14.07
CA ASN A 132 13.07 2.54 12.71
C ASN A 132 12.20 3.81 12.75
N ALA A 133 11.29 3.95 13.71
CA ALA A 133 10.51 5.18 13.88
C ALA A 133 11.41 6.39 14.22
N LYS A 134 12.42 6.18 15.06
CA LYS A 134 13.40 7.23 15.37
C LYS A 134 14.22 7.61 14.13
N ALA A 135 14.61 6.63 13.32
CA ALA A 135 15.32 6.86 12.06
C ALA A 135 14.45 7.61 11.06
N PHE A 136 13.17 7.25 10.94
CA PHE A 136 12.20 7.92 10.07
C PHE A 136 12.11 9.42 10.37
N GLY A 137 12.10 9.80 11.64
CA GLY A 137 12.06 11.21 12.05
C GLY A 137 13.25 12.06 11.58
N LYS A 138 14.33 11.43 11.10
CA LYS A 138 15.50 12.13 10.58
C LYS A 138 15.49 12.30 9.06
N LEU A 139 14.51 11.72 8.36
CA LEU A 139 14.42 11.79 6.89
C LEU A 139 13.77 13.07 6.39
N GLY A 140 13.05 13.78 7.24
CA GLY A 140 12.31 15.00 6.91
C GLY A 140 13.17 16.23 6.59
#